data_2d495641a1432cea53d6488fb773aa9a
#
_entry.id   2d495641a1432cea53d6488fb773aa9a
#
_cell.length_a   1.000
_cell.length_b   1.000
_cell.length_c   1.000
_cell.angle_alpha   90.00
_cell.angle_beta   90.00
_cell.angle_gamma   90.00
#
_symmetry.space_group_name_H-M   'P 1'
#
loop_
_entity.id
_entity.type
_entity.pdbx_description
1 polymer ?
#
loop_
_entity_poly.entity_id
_entity_poly.type
_entity_poly.pdbx_seq_one_letter_code
_entity_poly.pdbx_strand_id
1 'polypeptide(L)'
;SNYMNSWMNEYEWFVSYPINNYNVTLNVANYSGFEDILIRNDDTLDLSYYVLKKNLSIAKNHFKQVKPIITCLEKYLGSYPFERDGFTLVETPYLGMEHQSCIAYGNNYKNGYNGNTKFIDNLEFDYIILHEAGHEWWGNSITTNDIADMWVHEGFCTYSEALFVECYYGYEKMLSYLKNQRKFIVNDKPIISDYGVNKQGSRDMYFKSALMLHLSLIHI
;
A
#
# COMPACT_ATOMS: atom_id res chain seq x y z
N SER A 1 23.11 -13.42 34.50
CA SER A 1 24.12 -13.55 33.45
C SER A 1 23.67 -14.63 32.48
N ASN A 2 23.06 -14.19 31.39
CA ASN A 2 22.67 -15.07 30.30
C ASN A 2 23.93 -15.36 29.47
N TYR A 3 24.40 -16.60 29.50
CA TYR A 3 25.40 -17.08 28.54
C TYR A 3 24.71 -17.20 27.18
N MET A 4 24.71 -16.12 26.39
CA MET A 4 24.41 -16.23 24.94
C MET A 4 25.61 -16.88 24.26
N ASN A 5 25.34 -17.94 23.51
CA ASN A 5 26.33 -18.56 22.64
C ASN A 5 26.79 -17.53 21.59
N SER A 6 28.10 -17.40 21.38
CA SER A 6 28.72 -16.45 20.44
C SER A 6 28.33 -16.63 18.95
N TRP A 7 27.35 -17.49 18.68
CA TRP A 7 26.84 -17.86 17.34
C TRP A 7 25.39 -17.37 17.06
N MET A 8 24.76 -16.67 18.01
CA MET A 8 23.40 -16.18 17.86
C MET A 8 23.41 -14.65 17.82
N ASN A 9 22.73 -14.09 16.82
CA ASN A 9 22.39 -12.66 16.77
C ASN A 9 20.97 -12.49 17.28
N GLU A 10 20.76 -11.53 18.18
CA GLU A 10 19.45 -11.12 18.65
C GLU A 10 19.11 -9.80 17.96
N TYR A 11 17.87 -9.71 17.45
CA TYR A 11 17.31 -8.49 16.85
C TYR A 11 16.07 -8.14 17.63
N GLU A 12 16.01 -6.91 18.14
CA GLU A 12 14.85 -6.36 18.83
C GLU A 12 14.16 -5.35 17.92
N TRP A 13 12.84 -5.48 17.82
CA TRP A 13 11.99 -4.59 17.01
C TRP A 13 10.92 -3.99 17.90
N PHE A 14 10.65 -2.71 17.71
CA PHE A 14 9.64 -1.97 18.45
C PHE A 14 8.67 -1.31 17.48
N VAL A 15 7.36 -1.40 17.77
CA VAL A 15 6.29 -0.74 17.03
C VAL A 15 5.64 0.28 17.96
N SER A 16 5.57 1.54 17.52
CA SER A 16 5.09 2.66 18.35
C SER A 16 3.56 2.75 18.42
N TYR A 17 2.85 2.09 17.51
CA TYR A 17 1.40 2.14 17.37
C TYR A 17 0.77 0.75 17.57
N PRO A 18 -0.53 0.69 17.91
CA PRO A 18 -1.26 -0.59 17.86
C PRO A 18 -1.12 -1.22 16.47
N ILE A 19 -0.87 -2.51 16.44
CA ILE A 19 -0.67 -3.25 15.19
C ILE A 19 -1.55 -4.50 15.19
N ASN A 20 -2.18 -4.79 14.06
CA ASN A 20 -2.92 -6.01 13.86
C ASN A 20 -1.95 -7.19 13.68
N ASN A 21 -2.29 -8.35 14.22
CA ASN A 21 -1.38 -9.52 14.22
C ASN A 21 -1.02 -10.02 12.81
N TYR A 22 -1.87 -9.83 11.80
CA TYR A 22 -1.57 -10.22 10.41
C TYR A 22 -0.48 -9.35 9.77
N ASN A 23 -0.22 -8.18 10.34
CA ASN A 23 0.84 -7.27 9.88
C ASN A 23 2.24 -7.66 10.38
N VAL A 24 2.33 -8.58 11.35
CA VAL A 24 3.62 -9.01 11.90
C VAL A 24 4.18 -10.14 11.05
N THR A 25 5.27 -9.86 10.33
CA THR A 25 5.95 -10.82 9.46
C THR A 25 7.45 -10.78 9.63
N LEU A 26 8.12 -11.84 9.21
CA LEU A 26 9.58 -11.95 9.25
C LEU A 26 10.15 -11.99 7.83
N ASN A 27 10.97 -11.01 7.48
CA ASN A 27 11.70 -10.96 6.23
C ASN A 27 13.18 -11.24 6.46
N VAL A 28 13.71 -12.34 5.91
CA VAL A 28 15.11 -12.75 6.07
C VAL A 28 15.73 -13.00 4.70
N ALA A 29 16.67 -12.15 4.31
CA ALA A 29 17.43 -12.29 3.08
C ALA A 29 18.75 -11.51 3.16
N ASN A 30 19.57 -11.57 2.11
CA ASN A 30 20.77 -10.74 1.99
C ASN A 30 20.38 -9.32 1.54
N TYR A 31 19.72 -8.59 2.44
CA TYR A 31 19.28 -7.22 2.17
C TYR A 31 20.42 -6.20 2.25
N SER A 32 20.27 -5.14 1.45
CA SER A 32 20.97 -3.86 1.60
C SER A 32 19.93 -2.78 1.84
N GLY A 33 20.13 -1.97 2.86
CA GLY A 33 19.26 -0.84 3.19
C GLY A 33 19.71 0.47 2.57
N PHE A 34 18.78 1.37 2.36
CA PHE A 34 19.02 2.80 2.17
C PHE A 34 17.82 3.60 2.70
N GLU A 35 18.08 4.84 3.03
CA GLU A 35 17.12 5.75 3.67
C GLU A 35 16.90 6.97 2.79
N ASP A 36 15.75 7.61 2.98
CA ASP A 36 15.37 8.88 2.39
C ASP A 36 14.43 9.61 3.36
N ILE A 37 14.09 10.86 3.09
CA ILE A 37 13.22 11.67 3.93
C ILE A 37 12.21 12.38 3.04
N LEU A 38 10.92 12.29 3.38
CA LEU A 38 9.88 13.14 2.81
C LEU A 38 9.77 14.41 3.66
N ILE A 39 10.16 15.54 3.09
CA ILE A 39 10.06 16.86 3.74
C ILE A 39 8.62 17.36 3.58
N ARG A 40 7.98 17.67 4.69
CA ARG A 40 6.68 18.31 4.81
C ARG A 40 6.87 19.74 5.30
N ASN A 41 5.81 20.56 5.36
CA ASN A 41 5.94 21.98 5.73
C ASN A 41 6.62 22.19 7.09
N ASP A 42 6.21 21.45 8.13
CA ASP A 42 6.68 21.63 9.50
C ASP A 42 7.33 20.36 10.09
N ASP A 43 7.48 19.30 9.28
CA ASP A 43 7.93 17.98 9.76
C ASP A 43 8.56 17.15 8.63
N THR A 44 9.10 15.99 8.99
CA THR A 44 9.68 15.02 8.07
C THR A 44 9.13 13.63 8.34
N LEU A 45 8.93 12.84 7.28
CA LEU A 45 8.65 11.41 7.38
C LEU A 45 9.88 10.62 6.94
N ASP A 46 10.35 9.74 7.80
CA ASP A 46 11.45 8.83 7.49
C ASP A 46 10.99 7.74 6.52
N LEU A 47 11.78 7.51 5.47
CA LEU A 47 11.54 6.51 4.46
C LEU A 47 12.71 5.52 4.46
N SER A 48 12.42 4.24 4.69
CA SER A 48 13.41 3.19 4.73
C SER A 48 13.16 2.13 3.66
N TYR A 49 14.21 1.59 3.08
CA TYR A 49 14.12 0.63 2.00
C TYR A 49 15.09 -0.52 2.21
N TYR A 50 14.57 -1.75 2.21
CA TYR A 50 15.37 -2.97 2.31
C TYR A 50 15.17 -3.81 1.05
N VAL A 51 16.23 -3.95 0.27
CA VAL A 51 16.17 -4.63 -1.03
C VAL A 51 17.33 -5.62 -1.16
N LEU A 52 17.19 -6.64 -2.00
CA LEU A 52 18.28 -7.53 -2.28
C LEU A 52 19.48 -6.75 -2.83
N LYS A 53 20.68 -7.03 -2.36
CA LYS A 53 21.90 -6.30 -2.70
C LYS A 53 22.08 -6.08 -4.21
N LYS A 54 21.73 -7.06 -5.04
CA LYS A 54 21.80 -6.98 -6.50
C LYS A 54 20.84 -5.93 -7.11
N ASN A 55 19.76 -5.60 -6.40
CA ASN A 55 18.72 -4.70 -6.86
C ASN A 55 18.84 -3.26 -6.32
N LEU A 56 19.86 -2.98 -5.49
CA LEU A 56 20.02 -1.70 -4.80
C LEU A 56 20.00 -0.49 -5.78
N SER A 57 20.67 -0.59 -6.91
CA SER A 57 20.75 0.52 -7.88
C SER A 57 19.41 0.82 -8.55
N ILE A 58 18.69 -0.21 -9.00
CA ILE A 58 17.37 -0.04 -9.62
C ILE A 58 16.35 0.44 -8.59
N ALA A 59 16.40 -0.08 -7.37
CA ALA A 59 15.50 0.32 -6.28
C ALA A 59 15.63 1.80 -5.94
N LYS A 60 16.85 2.32 -5.78
CA LYS A 60 17.10 3.74 -5.51
C LYS A 60 16.51 4.68 -6.57
N ASN A 61 16.44 4.25 -7.80
CA ASN A 61 15.79 5.04 -8.85
C ASN A 61 14.27 4.87 -8.84
N HIS A 62 13.80 3.63 -8.74
CA HIS A 62 12.38 3.29 -8.83
C HIS A 62 11.57 3.83 -7.66
N PHE A 63 12.09 3.74 -6.43
CA PHE A 63 11.40 4.18 -5.21
C PHE A 63 11.33 5.71 -5.02
N LYS A 64 11.91 6.51 -5.92
CA LYS A 64 11.68 7.96 -5.96
C LYS A 64 10.20 8.32 -6.09
N GLN A 65 9.38 7.43 -6.64
CA GLN A 65 7.94 7.62 -6.76
C GLN A 65 7.17 7.51 -5.45
N VAL A 66 7.78 6.98 -4.37
CA VAL A 66 7.16 6.91 -3.03
C VAL A 66 6.79 8.31 -2.52
N LYS A 67 7.68 9.28 -2.65
CA LYS A 67 7.43 10.67 -2.16
C LYS A 67 6.18 11.31 -2.78
N PRO A 68 6.03 11.42 -4.11
CA PRO A 68 4.81 11.97 -4.70
C PRO A 68 3.57 11.14 -4.38
N ILE A 69 3.69 9.82 -4.23
CA ILE A 69 2.56 8.96 -3.82
C ILE A 69 2.08 9.36 -2.42
N ILE A 70 2.97 9.36 -1.42
CA ILE A 70 2.59 9.72 -0.04
C ILE A 70 2.08 11.16 0.01
N THR A 71 2.74 12.11 -0.64
CA THR A 71 2.30 13.51 -0.67
C THR A 71 0.88 13.66 -1.24
N CYS A 72 0.54 12.93 -2.29
CA CYS A 72 -0.81 12.96 -2.86
C CYS A 72 -1.83 12.27 -1.95
N LEU A 73 -1.48 11.15 -1.30
CA LEU A 73 -2.36 10.48 -0.35
C LEU A 73 -2.61 11.39 0.87
N GLU A 74 -1.59 12.00 1.44
CA GLU A 74 -1.74 12.95 2.56
C GLU A 74 -2.63 14.13 2.23
N LYS A 75 -2.61 14.63 0.99
CA LYS A 75 -3.47 15.72 0.54
C LYS A 75 -4.96 15.42 0.70
N TYR A 76 -5.38 14.18 0.48
CA TYR A 76 -6.79 13.78 0.52
C TYR A 76 -7.18 13.05 1.81
N LEU A 77 -6.25 12.34 2.42
CA LEU A 77 -6.54 11.42 3.53
C LEU A 77 -6.04 11.94 4.89
N GLY A 78 -5.29 13.05 4.89
CA GLY A 78 -4.61 13.55 6.08
C GLY A 78 -3.22 12.92 6.27
N SER A 79 -2.50 13.37 7.31
CA SER A 79 -1.12 12.95 7.58
C SER A 79 -0.96 11.44 7.62
N TYR A 80 0.24 10.98 7.23
CA TYR A 80 0.61 9.57 7.33
C TYR A 80 0.40 9.06 8.78
N PRO A 81 -0.34 7.95 8.98
CA PRO A 81 -0.83 7.61 10.32
C PRO A 81 0.23 7.05 11.27
N PHE A 82 1.37 6.57 10.77
CA PHE A 82 2.40 5.88 11.54
C PHE A 82 3.74 6.64 11.55
N GLU A 83 3.71 7.94 11.75
CA GLU A 83 4.85 8.86 11.63
C GLU A 83 6.07 8.46 12.45
N ARG A 84 5.87 7.94 13.66
CA ARG A 84 6.99 7.53 14.56
C ARG A 84 7.70 6.26 14.11
N ASP A 85 7.03 5.42 13.32
CA ASP A 85 7.59 4.16 12.83
C ASP A 85 8.15 4.33 11.39
N GLY A 86 7.80 5.46 10.73
CA GLY A 86 8.21 5.74 9.36
C GLY A 86 7.50 4.88 8.32
N PHE A 87 7.89 5.05 7.05
CA PHE A 87 7.38 4.28 5.92
C PHE A 87 8.49 3.40 5.35
N THR A 88 8.30 2.10 5.34
CA THR A 88 9.32 1.17 4.85
C THR A 88 8.79 0.29 3.72
N LEU A 89 9.63 0.09 2.68
CA LEU A 89 9.42 -0.96 1.68
C LEU A 89 10.49 -2.06 1.85
N VAL A 90 10.03 -3.32 1.91
CA VAL A 90 10.89 -4.50 1.96
C VAL A 90 10.68 -5.33 0.71
N GLU A 91 11.75 -5.58 -0.06
CA GLU A 91 11.67 -6.45 -1.23
C GLU A 91 11.34 -7.89 -0.83
N THR A 92 10.29 -8.45 -1.45
CA THR A 92 9.80 -9.82 -1.20
C THR A 92 9.66 -10.61 -2.51
N PRO A 93 9.58 -11.95 -2.45
CA PRO A 93 9.37 -12.77 -3.64
C PRO A 93 7.91 -12.80 -4.13
N TYR A 94 6.98 -12.18 -3.40
CA TYR A 94 5.57 -12.03 -3.77
C TYR A 94 5.24 -10.56 -4.06
N LEU A 95 4.12 -10.31 -4.72
CA LEU A 95 3.81 -9.03 -5.38
C LEU A 95 3.74 -7.84 -4.43
N GLY A 96 3.01 -7.96 -3.33
CA GLY A 96 2.87 -6.94 -2.29
C GLY A 96 2.04 -7.43 -1.12
N MET A 97 2.12 -6.74 -0.01
CA MET A 97 1.29 -6.92 1.18
C MET A 97 1.41 -5.70 2.10
N GLU A 98 0.30 -5.27 2.63
CA GLU A 98 0.12 -4.04 3.41
C GLU A 98 0.60 -4.12 4.86
N HIS A 99 1.71 -4.80 5.16
CA HIS A 99 2.23 -4.83 6.54
C HIS A 99 2.50 -3.42 7.06
N GLN A 100 1.84 -3.04 8.15
CA GLN A 100 1.89 -1.70 8.75
C GLN A 100 3.31 -1.19 8.91
N SER A 101 3.60 -0.01 8.36
CA SER A 101 4.90 0.66 8.37
C SER A 101 6.07 -0.10 7.73
N CYS A 102 5.84 -1.33 7.24
CA CYS A 102 6.88 -2.19 6.67
C CYS A 102 6.33 -3.03 5.50
N ILE A 103 5.88 -2.33 4.47
CA ILE A 103 5.20 -2.86 3.30
C ILE A 103 6.08 -3.85 2.53
N ALA A 104 5.52 -5.02 2.22
CA ALA A 104 6.17 -5.97 1.32
C ALA A 104 6.03 -5.51 -0.14
N TYR A 105 7.13 -5.55 -0.88
CA TYR A 105 7.21 -5.10 -2.26
C TYR A 105 7.85 -6.14 -3.18
N GLY A 106 7.19 -6.55 -4.25
CA GLY A 106 7.72 -7.52 -5.20
C GLY A 106 7.28 -7.31 -6.65
N ASN A 107 6.98 -6.05 -7.06
CA ASN A 107 6.59 -5.71 -8.43
C ASN A 107 7.78 -5.64 -9.42
N ASN A 108 8.94 -6.15 -9.03
CA ASN A 108 10.14 -6.22 -9.85
C ASN A 108 10.59 -4.87 -10.43
N TYR A 109 10.35 -3.76 -9.72
CA TYR A 109 10.72 -2.40 -10.11
C TYR A 109 10.13 -1.99 -11.47
N LYS A 110 8.85 -2.33 -11.69
CA LYS A 110 8.12 -2.04 -12.92
C LYS A 110 6.90 -1.16 -12.64
N ASN A 111 6.58 -0.27 -13.56
CA ASN A 111 5.30 0.43 -13.54
C ASN A 111 4.14 -0.50 -13.89
N GLY A 112 2.93 -0.16 -13.42
CA GLY A 112 1.74 -0.98 -13.59
C GLY A 112 1.67 -2.16 -12.62
N TYR A 113 0.68 -3.01 -12.83
CA TYR A 113 0.48 -4.23 -12.09
C TYR A 113 1.33 -5.35 -12.72
N ASN A 114 2.38 -5.77 -12.03
CA ASN A 114 3.36 -6.75 -12.54
C ASN A 114 3.93 -6.40 -13.93
N GLY A 115 4.17 -5.10 -14.15
CA GLY A 115 4.62 -4.57 -15.44
C GLY A 115 3.53 -4.35 -16.49
N ASN A 116 2.27 -4.62 -16.16
CA ASN A 116 1.13 -4.36 -17.05
C ASN A 116 0.59 -2.93 -16.84
N THR A 117 1.05 -1.98 -17.63
CA THR A 117 0.60 -0.59 -17.57
C THR A 117 -0.82 -0.39 -18.12
N LYS A 118 -1.34 -1.28 -18.95
CA LYS A 118 -2.75 -1.24 -19.41
C LYS A 118 -3.73 -1.39 -18.25
N PHE A 119 -3.33 -2.06 -17.18
CA PHE A 119 -4.12 -2.21 -15.97
C PHE A 119 -4.37 -0.84 -15.32
N ILE A 120 -3.42 0.07 -15.40
CA ILE A 120 -3.47 1.44 -14.86
C ILE A 120 -3.66 2.50 -15.95
N ASP A 121 -4.39 2.20 -17.00
CA ASP A 121 -4.71 3.12 -18.11
C ASP A 121 -3.46 3.69 -18.84
N ASN A 122 -2.37 2.92 -18.89
CA ASN A 122 -1.06 3.28 -19.43
C ASN A 122 -0.39 4.48 -18.74
N LEU A 123 -0.73 4.76 -17.48
CA LEU A 123 -0.04 5.72 -16.64
C LEU A 123 1.32 5.17 -16.18
N GLU A 124 2.21 6.06 -15.74
CA GLU A 124 3.59 5.69 -15.40
C GLU A 124 3.84 5.74 -13.88
N PHE A 125 3.26 4.80 -13.15
CA PHE A 125 3.54 4.59 -11.73
C PHE A 125 3.56 3.09 -11.39
N ASP A 126 4.20 2.73 -10.29
CA ASP A 126 4.14 1.38 -9.73
C ASP A 126 2.83 1.21 -8.95
N TYR A 127 1.96 0.35 -9.48
CA TYR A 127 0.66 0.08 -8.88
C TYR A 127 0.78 -0.47 -7.45
N ILE A 128 1.74 -1.36 -7.21
CA ILE A 128 1.89 -2.00 -5.91
C ILE A 128 2.34 -1.00 -4.85
N ILE A 129 3.31 -0.12 -5.16
CA ILE A 129 3.71 0.92 -4.19
C ILE A 129 2.52 1.79 -3.81
N LEU A 130 1.70 2.20 -4.78
CA LEU A 130 0.55 3.05 -4.53
C LEU A 130 -0.53 2.33 -3.72
N HIS A 131 -0.89 1.11 -4.14
CA HIS A 131 -1.93 0.31 -3.49
C HIS A 131 -1.57 0.00 -2.04
N GLU A 132 -0.40 -0.59 -1.82
CA GLU A 132 0.04 -0.96 -0.47
C GLU A 132 0.27 0.27 0.44
N ALA A 133 0.72 1.41 -0.12
CA ALA A 133 0.81 2.66 0.64
C ALA A 133 -0.58 3.18 1.07
N GLY A 134 -1.60 3.01 0.24
CA GLY A 134 -2.98 3.38 0.57
C GLY A 134 -3.53 2.61 1.77
N HIS A 135 -3.10 1.39 1.95
CA HIS A 135 -3.48 0.54 3.08
C HIS A 135 -2.96 1.04 4.44
N GLU A 136 -1.98 1.91 4.49
CA GLU A 136 -1.57 2.54 5.75
C GLU A 136 -2.73 3.33 6.38
N TRP A 137 -3.58 3.99 5.57
CA TRP A 137 -4.82 4.60 6.03
C TRP A 137 -5.97 3.59 6.15
N TRP A 138 -6.15 2.72 5.12
CA TRP A 138 -7.30 1.82 4.98
C TRP A 138 -6.90 0.35 5.16
N GLY A 139 -7.08 -0.17 6.33
CA GLY A 139 -6.65 -1.52 6.73
C GLY A 139 -5.76 -1.49 7.95
N ASN A 140 -4.74 -0.63 7.97
CA ASN A 140 -3.83 -0.49 9.09
C ASN A 140 -4.34 0.53 10.13
N SER A 141 -4.56 1.79 9.75
CA SER A 141 -5.08 2.83 10.66
C SER A 141 -6.58 2.66 10.89
N ILE A 142 -7.36 2.51 9.83
CA ILE A 142 -8.80 2.25 9.90
C ILE A 142 -9.02 0.81 9.45
N THR A 143 -9.29 -0.08 10.41
CA THR A 143 -9.44 -1.52 10.18
C THR A 143 -10.86 -2.00 10.48
N THR A 144 -11.25 -3.12 9.92
CA THR A 144 -12.54 -3.77 10.14
C THR A 144 -12.48 -4.76 11.31
N ASN A 145 -13.63 -4.98 11.97
CA ASN A 145 -13.74 -5.97 13.04
C ASN A 145 -13.88 -7.40 12.52
N ASP A 146 -14.27 -7.56 11.27
CA ASP A 146 -14.47 -8.86 10.62
C ASP A 146 -13.99 -8.81 9.17
N ILE A 147 -13.35 -9.86 8.71
CA ILE A 147 -12.88 -10.00 7.33
C ILE A 147 -14.03 -9.96 6.30
N ALA A 148 -15.27 -10.16 6.72
CA ALA A 148 -16.45 -9.98 5.89
C ALA A 148 -16.55 -8.56 5.30
N ASP A 149 -16.02 -7.55 6.02
CA ASP A 149 -15.98 -6.15 5.62
C ASP A 149 -14.66 -5.74 4.93
N MET A 150 -13.89 -6.70 4.40
CA MET A 150 -12.61 -6.42 3.71
C MET A 150 -12.75 -5.37 2.58
N TRP A 151 -13.96 -5.18 2.04
CA TRP A 151 -14.24 -4.12 1.08
C TRP A 151 -13.93 -2.71 1.59
N VAL A 152 -13.92 -2.50 2.92
CA VAL A 152 -13.50 -1.22 3.53
C VAL A 152 -12.01 -1.01 3.32
N HIS A 153 -11.19 -2.06 3.55
CA HIS A 153 -9.76 -1.97 3.28
C HIS A 153 -9.52 -1.76 1.78
N GLU A 154 -9.99 -2.69 0.97
CA GLU A 154 -9.67 -2.77 -0.45
C GLU A 154 -10.36 -1.71 -1.30
N GLY A 155 -11.63 -1.42 -1.01
CA GLY A 155 -12.41 -0.46 -1.77
C GLY A 155 -11.95 0.98 -1.57
N PHE A 156 -11.70 1.39 -0.33
CA PHE A 156 -11.15 2.72 -0.03
C PHE A 156 -9.70 2.84 -0.50
N CYS A 157 -8.88 1.79 -0.34
CA CYS A 157 -7.52 1.76 -0.87
C CYS A 157 -7.52 1.91 -2.40
N THR A 158 -8.34 1.15 -3.12
CA THR A 158 -8.49 1.27 -4.58
C THR A 158 -9.02 2.64 -5.00
N TYR A 159 -9.90 3.27 -4.21
CA TYR A 159 -10.33 4.64 -4.49
C TYR A 159 -9.20 5.66 -4.25
N SER A 160 -8.33 5.42 -3.29
CA SER A 160 -7.15 6.26 -3.05
C SER A 160 -6.18 6.25 -4.23
N GLU A 161 -6.12 5.17 -5.01
CA GLU A 161 -5.39 5.15 -6.28
C GLU A 161 -5.95 6.19 -7.26
N ALA A 162 -7.27 6.29 -7.38
CA ALA A 162 -7.92 7.29 -8.23
C ALA A 162 -7.64 8.72 -7.74
N LEU A 163 -7.62 8.95 -6.43
CA LEU A 163 -7.25 10.24 -5.83
C LEU A 163 -5.79 10.60 -6.11
N PHE A 164 -4.88 9.63 -6.06
CA PHE A 164 -3.50 9.84 -6.51
C PHE A 164 -3.43 10.23 -7.98
N VAL A 165 -4.16 9.52 -8.85
CA VAL A 165 -4.20 9.84 -10.28
C VAL A 165 -4.75 11.25 -10.51
N GLU A 166 -5.78 11.68 -9.77
CA GLU A 166 -6.28 13.05 -9.82
C GLU A 166 -5.21 14.07 -9.40
N CYS A 167 -4.54 13.81 -8.27
CA CYS A 167 -3.51 14.69 -7.73
C CYS A 167 -2.33 14.88 -8.68
N TYR A 168 -1.87 13.79 -9.29
CA TYR A 168 -0.61 13.77 -10.03
C TYR A 168 -0.77 13.97 -11.54
N TYR A 169 -1.88 13.46 -12.10
CA TYR A 169 -2.16 13.48 -13.56
C TYR A 169 -3.37 14.34 -13.92
N GLY A 170 -4.16 14.76 -12.95
CA GLY A 170 -5.36 15.60 -13.14
C GLY A 170 -6.67 14.82 -13.28
N TYR A 171 -7.78 15.56 -13.12
CA TYR A 171 -9.14 15.03 -13.02
C TYR A 171 -9.56 14.16 -14.23
N GLU A 172 -9.27 14.60 -15.46
CA GLU A 172 -9.64 13.85 -16.66
C GLU A 172 -8.93 12.47 -16.72
N LYS A 173 -7.71 12.39 -16.24
CA LYS A 173 -6.96 11.13 -16.15
C LYS A 173 -7.55 10.23 -15.09
N MET A 174 -7.98 10.79 -13.96
CA MET A 174 -8.68 10.03 -12.91
C MET A 174 -9.97 9.44 -13.43
N LEU A 175 -10.78 10.19 -14.17
CA LEU A 175 -12.01 9.67 -14.79
C LEU A 175 -11.72 8.53 -15.77
N SER A 176 -10.68 8.68 -16.61
CA SER A 176 -10.24 7.62 -17.52
C SER A 176 -9.79 6.37 -16.78
N TYR A 177 -9.03 6.54 -15.70
CA TYR A 177 -8.56 5.48 -14.82
C TYR A 177 -9.73 4.69 -14.21
N LEU A 178 -10.71 5.36 -13.60
CA LEU A 178 -11.92 4.74 -13.06
C LEU A 178 -12.75 4.02 -14.13
N LYS A 179 -12.88 4.62 -15.33
CA LYS A 179 -13.54 3.99 -16.46
C LYS A 179 -12.82 2.72 -16.93
N ASN A 180 -11.50 2.71 -16.86
CA ASN A 180 -10.70 1.52 -17.15
C ASN A 180 -10.93 0.43 -16.09
N GLN A 181 -10.93 0.77 -14.81
CA GLN A 181 -11.18 -0.17 -13.70
C GLN A 181 -12.56 -0.82 -13.77
N ARG A 182 -13.57 -0.10 -14.22
CA ARG A 182 -14.93 -0.65 -14.40
C ARG A 182 -14.97 -1.95 -15.20
N LYS A 183 -14.03 -2.17 -16.11
CA LYS A 183 -13.95 -3.38 -16.95
C LYS A 183 -13.65 -4.66 -16.16
N PHE A 184 -13.13 -4.52 -14.94
CA PHE A 184 -12.76 -5.65 -14.07
C PHE A 184 -13.88 -6.05 -13.11
N ILE A 185 -15.01 -5.32 -13.07
CA ILE A 185 -16.17 -5.63 -12.24
C ILE A 185 -16.93 -6.79 -12.85
N VAL A 186 -17.10 -7.86 -12.07
CA VAL A 186 -17.80 -9.08 -12.49
C VAL A 186 -19.28 -9.03 -12.09
N ASN A 187 -19.58 -8.49 -10.92
CA ASN A 187 -20.95 -8.33 -10.38
C ASN A 187 -21.72 -9.65 -10.20
N ASP A 188 -21.00 -10.72 -9.83
CA ASP A 188 -21.57 -12.07 -9.67
C ASP A 188 -21.92 -12.39 -8.21
N LYS A 189 -21.25 -11.76 -7.24
CA LYS A 189 -21.38 -12.01 -5.80
C LYS A 189 -21.31 -10.73 -4.99
N PRO A 190 -21.88 -10.74 -3.74
CA PRO A 190 -21.75 -9.61 -2.83
C PRO A 190 -20.30 -9.26 -2.51
N ILE A 191 -20.03 -7.97 -2.25
CA ILE A 191 -18.72 -7.49 -1.75
C ILE A 191 -18.54 -7.73 -0.24
N ILE A 192 -19.64 -7.93 0.48
CA ILE A 192 -19.66 -8.28 1.89
C ILE A 192 -19.92 -9.79 2.01
N SER A 193 -19.23 -10.47 2.93
CA SER A 193 -19.42 -11.90 3.20
C SER A 193 -20.21 -12.13 4.50
N ASP A 194 -20.32 -13.41 4.87
CA ASP A 194 -20.93 -13.80 6.14
C ASP A 194 -19.98 -13.48 7.31
N TYR A 195 -20.50 -12.85 8.37
CA TYR A 195 -19.73 -12.52 9.57
C TYR A 195 -19.44 -13.75 10.43
N GLY A 196 -18.30 -13.70 11.12
CA GLY A 196 -17.91 -14.73 12.10
C GLY A 196 -17.41 -16.05 11.47
N VAL A 197 -17.18 -16.09 10.15
CA VAL A 197 -16.75 -17.32 9.44
C VAL A 197 -15.39 -17.17 8.73
N ASN A 198 -14.64 -16.12 9.04
CA ASN A 198 -13.33 -15.83 8.46
C ASN A 198 -13.32 -15.90 6.93
N LYS A 199 -14.26 -15.21 6.29
CA LYS A 199 -14.46 -15.21 4.84
C LYS A 199 -14.63 -13.79 4.31
N GLN A 200 -13.82 -13.40 3.37
CA GLN A 200 -13.96 -12.12 2.66
C GLN A 200 -15.03 -12.16 1.58
N GLY A 201 -15.48 -10.97 1.14
CA GLY A 201 -16.42 -10.81 0.02
C GLY A 201 -15.82 -11.18 -1.33
N SER A 202 -16.56 -10.86 -2.40
CA SER A 202 -16.10 -11.12 -3.78
C SER A 202 -14.98 -10.17 -4.19
N ARG A 203 -14.30 -10.51 -5.30
CA ARG A 203 -13.25 -9.64 -5.90
C ARG A 203 -13.75 -8.26 -6.31
N ASP A 204 -15.05 -8.06 -6.42
CA ASP A 204 -15.66 -6.75 -6.65
C ASP A 204 -15.49 -5.79 -5.47
N MET A 205 -14.99 -6.26 -4.33
CA MET A 205 -14.61 -5.41 -3.18
C MET A 205 -13.56 -4.35 -3.52
N TYR A 206 -12.77 -4.54 -4.58
CA TYR A 206 -11.82 -3.54 -5.10
C TYR A 206 -12.55 -2.50 -5.97
N PHE A 207 -12.73 -2.79 -7.24
CA PHE A 207 -13.14 -1.82 -8.25
C PHE A 207 -14.59 -1.37 -8.15
N LYS A 208 -15.52 -2.27 -7.80
CA LYS A 208 -16.93 -1.91 -7.61
C LYS A 208 -17.09 -0.98 -6.42
N SER A 209 -16.41 -1.27 -5.31
CA SER A 209 -16.44 -0.41 -4.12
C SER A 209 -15.80 0.95 -4.38
N ALA A 210 -14.67 1.01 -5.09
CA ALA A 210 -14.05 2.28 -5.48
C ALA A 210 -14.98 3.13 -6.35
N LEU A 211 -15.66 2.53 -7.32
CA LEU A 211 -16.64 3.25 -8.14
C LEU A 211 -17.88 3.70 -7.35
N MET A 212 -18.34 2.90 -6.40
CA MET A 212 -19.44 3.26 -5.50
C MET A 212 -19.05 4.48 -4.66
N LEU A 213 -17.85 4.51 -4.10
CA LEU A 213 -17.32 5.65 -3.35
C LEU A 213 -17.24 6.91 -4.22
N HIS A 214 -16.72 6.78 -5.44
CA HIS A 214 -16.66 7.91 -6.37
C HIS A 214 -18.05 8.47 -6.68
N LEU A 215 -19.03 7.61 -7.01
CA LEU A 215 -20.39 8.03 -7.26
C LEU A 215 -21.04 8.69 -6.04
N SER A 216 -20.77 8.19 -4.83
CA SER A 216 -21.26 8.83 -3.60
C SER A 216 -20.67 10.23 -3.44
N LEU A 217 -19.38 10.40 -3.69
CA LEU A 217 -18.69 11.69 -3.52
C LEU A 217 -19.18 12.76 -4.49
N ILE A 218 -19.50 12.42 -5.74
CA ILE A 218 -20.00 13.39 -6.72
C ILE A 218 -21.45 13.80 -6.47
N HIS A 219 -22.17 13.16 -5.54
CA HIS A 219 -23.55 13.47 -5.15
C HIS A 219 -23.65 14.22 -3.83
N ILE A 220 -22.53 14.46 -3.13
CA ILE A 220 -22.44 15.27 -1.91
C ILE A 220 -22.09 16.71 -2.26
#